data_a19803b682aaf8cbb88600d0983f32d2
#
_entry.id   a19803b682aaf8cbb88600d0983f32d2
#
_cell.length_a   1.000
_cell.length_b   1.000
_cell.length_c   1.000
_cell.angle_alpha   90.00
_cell.angle_beta   90.00
_cell.angle_gamma   90.00
#
_symmetry.space_group_name_H-M   'P 1'
#
loop_
_entity.id
_entity.type
_entity.pdbx_description
1 polymer ?
#
loop_
_entity_poly.entity_id
_entity_poly.type
_entity_poly.pdbx_seq_one_letter_code
_entity_poly.pdbx_strand_id
1 'polypeptide(L)' 'MEQEKKVKLLVYATEDERTRIKMAAAKLHMSMSQLILDSVLEQVSSIEALDKKEGGQS' A
#
# COMPACT_ATOMS: atom_id res chain seq x y z
N MET A 1 17.50 5.85 -13.60
CA MET A 1 17.24 5.28 -13.04
C MET A 1 16.87 4.02 -13.43
N GLU A 2 16.89 3.25 -13.05
CA GLU A 2 16.58 2.17 -13.44
C GLU A 2 15.28 1.88 -13.31
N GLN A 3 14.68 1.17 -14.03
CA GLN A 3 13.45 0.91 -13.82
C GLN A 3 13.30 -0.24 -13.01
N GLU A 4 12.50 -0.23 -12.05
CA GLU A 4 12.30 -1.34 -11.26
C GLU A 4 11.30 -2.22 -11.88
N LYS A 5 11.48 -3.49 -11.89
CA LYS A 5 10.57 -4.38 -12.44
C LYS A 5 9.39 -4.48 -11.56
N LYS A 6 8.21 -4.43 -12.09
CA LYS A 6 7.01 -4.57 -11.32
C LYS A 6 6.64 -6.02 -11.17
N VAL A 7 6.25 -6.41 -9.98
CA VAL A 7 5.84 -7.77 -9.74
C VAL A 7 4.44 -7.74 -9.20
N LYS A 8 3.71 -8.83 -9.34
CA LYS A 8 2.35 -8.88 -8.92
C LYS A 8 2.24 -9.27 -7.47
N LEU A 9 1.35 -8.65 -6.76
CA LEU A 9 1.09 -9.01 -5.39
C LEU A 9 -0.35 -9.40 -5.32
N LEU A 10 -0.67 -10.43 -4.54
CA LEU A 10 -2.03 -10.86 -4.41
C LEU A 10 -2.55 -10.54 -3.02
N VAL A 11 -3.75 -10.03 -2.96
CA VAL A 11 -4.35 -9.71 -1.70
C VAL A 11 -5.74 -10.28 -1.71
N TYR A 12 -6.14 -10.97 -0.64
CA TYR A 12 -7.47 -11.51 -0.57
C TYR A 12 -8.30 -10.62 0.33
N ALA A 13 -9.51 -10.35 -0.09
CA ALA A 13 -10.39 -9.49 0.68
C ALA A 13 -11.80 -10.00 0.53
N THR A 14 -12.68 -9.65 1.44
CA THR A 14 -14.06 -10.06 1.36
C THR A 14 -14.71 -9.16 0.33
N GLU A 15 -15.90 -9.52 -0.09
CA GLU A 15 -16.59 -8.72 -1.06
C GLU A 15 -16.90 -7.36 -0.50
N ASP A 16 -17.21 -7.28 0.75
CA ASP A 16 -17.51 -6.02 1.38
C ASP A 16 -16.28 -5.13 1.38
N GLU A 17 -15.13 -5.69 1.74
CA GLU A 17 -13.90 -4.95 1.74
C GLU A 17 -13.55 -4.45 0.35
N ARG A 18 -13.75 -5.31 -0.63
CA ARG A 18 -13.45 -4.95 -1.99
C ARG A 18 -14.31 -3.77 -2.43
N THR A 19 -15.59 -3.79 -2.08
CA THR A 19 -16.50 -2.73 -2.44
C THR A 19 -16.07 -1.42 -1.79
N ARG A 20 -15.66 -1.49 -0.53
CA ARG A 20 -15.26 -0.28 0.16
C ARG A 20 -14.02 0.33 -0.48
N ILE A 21 -13.08 -0.53 -0.88
CA ILE A 21 -11.88 -0.04 -1.51
C ILE A 21 -12.22 0.58 -2.86
N LYS A 22 -13.11 -0.09 -3.59
CA LYS A 22 -13.49 0.39 -4.90
C LYS A 22 -14.14 1.77 -4.79
N MET A 23 -15.00 1.96 -3.83
CA MET A 23 -15.68 3.23 -3.68
C MET A 23 -14.70 4.33 -3.26
N ALA A 24 -13.75 3.99 -2.42
CA ALA A 24 -12.77 4.95 -1.97
C ALA A 24 -11.87 5.37 -3.14
N ALA A 25 -11.48 4.40 -3.95
CA ALA A 25 -10.63 4.69 -5.08
C ALA A 25 -11.35 5.60 -6.07
N ALA A 26 -12.63 5.33 -6.26
CA ALA A 26 -13.43 6.15 -7.16
C ALA A 26 -13.50 7.60 -6.67
N LYS A 27 -13.59 7.77 -5.37
CA LYS A 27 -13.66 9.11 -4.83
C LYS A 27 -12.36 9.84 -5.06
N LEU A 28 -11.26 9.15 -5.07
CA LEU A 28 -9.98 9.77 -5.32
C LEU A 28 -9.57 9.72 -6.78
N HIS A 29 -10.42 9.22 -7.64
CA HIS A 29 -10.12 9.12 -9.06
C HIS A 29 -8.85 8.32 -9.32
N MET A 30 -8.69 7.22 -8.63
CA MET A 30 -7.53 6.40 -8.87
C MET A 30 -7.95 4.96 -8.96
N SER A 31 -7.12 4.09 -9.43
CA SER A 31 -7.47 2.69 -9.56
C SER A 31 -7.38 2.04 -8.18
N MET A 32 -8.02 0.90 -8.02
CA MET A 32 -7.98 0.20 -6.76
C MET A 32 -6.55 -0.23 -6.46
N SER A 33 -5.83 -0.67 -7.47
CA SER A 33 -4.46 -1.12 -7.27
C SER A 33 -3.59 0.03 -6.79
N GLN A 34 -3.78 1.20 -7.35
CA GLN A 34 -3.00 2.34 -6.96
C GLN A 34 -3.32 2.76 -5.53
N LEU A 35 -4.60 2.74 -5.18
CA LEU A 35 -5.00 3.11 -3.84
C LEU A 35 -4.40 2.13 -2.84
N ILE A 36 -4.47 0.84 -3.13
CA ILE A 36 -3.94 -0.17 -2.24
C ILE A 36 -2.44 0.00 -2.08
N LEU A 37 -1.75 0.17 -3.19
CA LEU A 37 -0.31 0.29 -3.14
C LEU A 37 0.12 1.54 -2.38
N ASP A 38 -0.51 2.65 -2.65
CA ASP A 38 -0.18 3.89 -1.96
C ASP A 38 -0.42 3.78 -0.46
N SER A 39 -1.54 3.17 -0.09
CA SER A 39 -1.87 3.04 1.31
C SER A 39 -0.88 2.13 2.03
N VAL A 40 -0.52 1.02 1.40
CA VAL A 40 0.39 0.09 2.00
C VAL A 40 1.78 0.71 2.11
N LEU A 41 2.22 1.41 1.10
CA LEU A 41 3.53 2.01 1.13
C LEU A 41 3.64 3.09 2.20
N GLU A 42 2.54 3.78 2.43
CA GLU A 42 2.53 4.78 3.45
C GLU A 42 2.71 4.12 4.80
N GLN A 43 2.05 2.98 5.02
CA GLN A 43 2.17 2.26 6.25
C GLN A 43 3.58 1.70 6.39
N VAL A 44 4.12 1.18 5.31
CA VAL A 44 5.46 0.61 5.32
C VAL A 44 6.47 1.68 5.71
N SER A 45 6.31 2.88 5.20
CA SER A 45 7.22 3.95 5.52
C SER A 45 7.18 4.27 7.02
N SER A 46 5.98 4.25 7.59
CA SER A 46 5.85 4.52 9.00
C SER A 46 6.52 3.44 9.83
N ILE A 47 6.35 2.20 9.41
CA ILE A 47 6.95 1.09 10.12
C ILE A 47 8.46 1.13 10.01
N GLU A 48 8.96 1.46 8.84
CA GLU A 48 10.39 1.56 8.64
C GLU A 48 11.00 2.68 9.50
N ALA A 49 10.27 3.75 9.66
CA ALA A 49 10.75 4.84 10.45
C ALA A 49 10.86 4.42 11.93
N LEU A 50 9.89 3.64 12.37
CA LEU A 50 9.91 3.17 13.70
C LEU A 50 11.08 2.26 13.92
N ASP A 51 11.27 1.36 12.99
CA ASP A 51 12.33 0.42 13.07
C ASP A 51 13.66 1.13 13.08
N LYS A 52 13.83 2.13 12.29
CA LYS A 52 15.02 2.85 12.23
C LYS A 52 15.29 3.52 13.54
N LYS A 53 14.31 4.06 14.18
CA LYS A 53 14.47 4.67 15.39
C LYS A 53 14.91 3.70 16.42
N GLU A 54 14.33 2.55 16.46
CA GLU A 54 14.73 1.63 17.39
C GLU A 54 15.82 0.88 16.89
N GLY A 55 15.86 0.60 15.66
CA GLY A 55 16.83 -0.19 15.10
C GLY A 55 18.13 0.44 15.17
N GLY A 56 18.04 1.66 15.23
CA GLY A 56 19.25 2.33 15.27
C GLY A 56 20.04 1.71 16.31
N GLN A 57 19.39 1.18 17.21
CA GLN A 57 20.08 0.68 18.17
C GLN A 57 20.52 -0.60 17.89
N SER A 58 20.15 -1.15 16.99
CA SER A 58 20.64 -2.45 16.84
C SER A 58 21.68 -2.49 15.94
#